data_00233197b7daafa28d0eb844e5ceeecb
#
_entry.id   00233197b7daafa28d0eb844e5ceeecb
#
_cell.length_a   1.000
_cell.length_b   1.000
_cell.length_c   1.000
_cell.angle_alpha   90.00
_cell.angle_beta   90.00
_cell.angle_gamma   90.00
#
_symmetry.space_group_name_H-M   'P 1'
#
loop_
_entity.id
_entity.type
_entity.pdbx_description
1 polymer ?
#
loop_
_entity_poly.entity_id
_entity_poly.type
_entity_poly.pdbx_seq_one_letter_code
_entity_poly.pdbx_strand_id
1 'polypeptide(L)'
;MRKFFGSSSFARDSFYILLAVEVLMSFTFLGYFHFPPISFTIAYLPVIIAACVFGTRQAVLTGIVFGLSSLYKASASYVMPLDMVFSPFNSSEPLASMFLSVGTRALFGLLIGLAFDAVRGCKRFRSWMCLLTLLSIRLHSFLVCGAMGILFPQFNVTYATSFKLDKYDFCAALVVLFIVPCVWELYNSARVQQLKTYIDHSGVDSYVQRSLRKRALSFFTVAVTMTLITAAYFSQRTAFMLDKHGVEISAHISGDLLHLQFMFVMAILALDFILMIVGLWAYKYLMYKEYLGSLDSLTGVMGRKMFLNKCVALQKNRALLKSKAKGWFLFFDVDAFKSINDTYGHLVGDEVLCGFAKRLDEALSHYGVVGRLGGDEFAAILHKPITENALAALLDDLYKDLADILPQQKVTCSIGVCSFTYPQEIRKLMYATDKALYKAKERGRACYVFGEAESKE
;
A
#
# COMPACT_ATOMS: atom_id res chain seq x y z
N MET A 1 5.81 -13.23 6.33
CA MET A 1 5.55 -11.81 6.08
C MET A 1 4.43 -11.19 6.95
N ARG A 2 3.29 -11.86 7.21
CA ARG A 2 2.22 -11.33 8.11
C ARG A 2 2.71 -10.99 9.53
N LYS A 3 3.72 -11.72 10.07
CA LYS A 3 4.30 -11.44 11.40
C LYS A 3 5.17 -10.16 11.45
N PHE A 4 5.58 -9.59 10.31
CA PHE A 4 6.44 -8.39 10.23
C PHE A 4 5.66 -7.07 10.17
N PHE A 5 4.51 -7.03 9.50
CA PHE A 5 3.75 -5.80 9.19
C PHE A 5 2.27 -5.88 9.62
N GLY A 6 1.88 -6.92 10.37
CA GLY A 6 0.46 -7.19 10.60
C GLY A 6 -0.28 -7.47 9.28
N SER A 7 -1.50 -6.94 9.14
CA SER A 7 -2.30 -7.04 7.91
C SER A 7 -2.10 -5.89 6.92
N SER A 8 -1.33 -4.82 7.28
CA SER A 8 -1.19 -3.62 6.47
C SER A 8 -0.31 -3.83 5.24
N SER A 9 -0.92 -3.75 4.06
CA SER A 9 -0.20 -3.78 2.78
C SER A 9 0.55 -2.47 2.54
N PHE A 10 0.00 -1.34 2.99
CA PHE A 10 0.63 -0.03 2.88
C PHE A 10 1.96 0.04 3.65
N ALA A 11 2.00 -0.41 4.90
CA ALA A 11 3.23 -0.39 5.70
C ALA A 11 4.34 -1.25 5.08
N ARG A 12 3.98 -2.43 4.54
CA ARG A 12 4.91 -3.30 3.84
C ARG A 12 5.46 -2.64 2.57
N ASP A 13 4.58 -2.09 1.74
CA ASP A 13 4.95 -1.46 0.47
C ASP A 13 5.80 -0.20 0.72
N SER A 14 5.50 0.59 1.78
CA SER A 14 6.31 1.73 2.24
C SER A 14 7.73 1.30 2.65
N PHE A 15 7.85 0.17 3.34
CA PHE A 15 9.15 -0.37 3.73
C PHE A 15 9.96 -0.84 2.50
N TYR A 16 9.31 -1.45 1.51
CA TYR A 16 9.99 -1.83 0.27
C TYR A 16 10.48 -0.61 -0.53
N ILE A 17 9.70 0.49 -0.55
CA ILE A 17 10.18 1.77 -1.10
C ILE A 17 11.43 2.22 -0.34
N LEU A 18 11.44 2.16 0.98
CA LEU A 18 12.60 2.57 1.78
C LEU A 18 13.84 1.73 1.49
N LEU A 19 13.69 0.40 1.31
CA LEU A 19 14.79 -0.47 0.87
C LEU A 19 15.30 -0.12 -0.53
N ALA A 20 14.41 0.21 -1.45
CA ALA A 20 14.81 0.66 -2.78
C ALA A 20 15.51 2.04 -2.73
N VAL A 21 15.07 2.95 -1.86
CA VAL A 21 15.77 4.22 -1.59
C VAL A 21 17.16 3.97 -1.05
N GLU A 22 17.35 2.98 -0.14
CA GLU A 22 18.67 2.59 0.35
C GLU A 22 19.59 2.16 -0.79
N VAL A 23 19.11 1.28 -1.68
CA VAL A 23 19.87 0.83 -2.85
C VAL A 23 20.19 2.01 -3.77
N LEU A 24 19.20 2.87 -4.05
CA LEU A 24 19.38 4.05 -4.88
C LEU A 24 20.44 5.01 -4.28
N MET A 25 20.37 5.31 -2.99
CA MET A 25 21.34 6.14 -2.30
C MET A 25 22.74 5.52 -2.31
N SER A 26 22.84 4.22 -2.05
CA SER A 26 24.11 3.50 -1.99
C SER A 26 24.87 3.49 -3.33
N PHE A 27 24.14 3.45 -4.47
CA PHE A 27 24.74 3.36 -5.80
C PHE A 27 24.72 4.66 -6.60
N THR A 28 24.32 5.78 -5.98
CA THR A 28 24.34 7.11 -6.59
C THR A 28 25.08 8.12 -5.75
N PHE A 29 25.22 9.33 -6.27
CA PHE A 29 25.77 10.47 -5.55
C PHE A 29 24.92 10.91 -4.35
N LEU A 30 23.68 10.45 -4.27
CA LEU A 30 22.76 10.81 -3.17
C LEU A 30 23.21 10.28 -1.80
N GLY A 31 23.96 9.19 -1.76
CA GLY A 31 24.39 8.59 -0.49
C GLY A 31 25.88 8.77 -0.17
N TYR A 32 26.70 9.10 -1.17
CA TYR A 32 28.16 9.21 -1.00
C TYR A 32 28.72 10.43 -1.67
N PHE A 33 29.47 11.19 -0.90
CA PHE A 33 30.24 12.35 -1.38
C PHE A 33 31.72 12.04 -1.28
N HIS A 34 32.43 12.07 -2.42
CA HIS A 34 33.85 11.79 -2.48
C HIS A 34 34.65 13.07 -2.26
N PHE A 35 35.21 13.22 -1.07
CA PHE A 35 36.14 14.29 -0.73
C PHE A 35 37.44 13.64 -0.22
N PRO A 36 38.56 13.72 -0.99
CA PRO A 36 39.80 13.13 -0.51
C PRO A 36 40.19 13.67 0.88
N PRO A 37 40.70 12.83 1.80
CA PRO A 37 41.12 11.44 1.60
C PRO A 37 40.06 10.37 1.90
N ILE A 38 38.84 10.76 2.33
CA ILE A 38 37.81 9.83 2.82
C ILE A 38 36.48 10.16 2.15
N SER A 39 35.73 9.11 1.78
CA SER A 39 34.35 9.25 1.30
C SER A 39 33.40 9.50 2.46
N PHE A 40 32.64 10.59 2.39
CA PHE A 40 31.59 10.91 3.34
C PHE A 40 30.28 10.25 2.90
N THR A 41 29.56 9.63 3.83
CA THR A 41 28.31 8.95 3.51
C THR A 41 27.13 9.48 4.32
N ILE A 42 25.97 9.63 3.68
CA ILE A 42 24.65 9.81 4.31
C ILE A 42 23.72 8.62 4.05
N ALA A 43 24.24 7.54 3.44
CA ALA A 43 23.48 6.33 3.13
C ALA A 43 22.95 5.57 4.38
N TYR A 44 23.34 5.97 5.58
CA TYR A 44 22.74 5.48 6.83
C TYR A 44 21.36 6.11 7.14
N LEU A 45 20.94 7.13 6.39
CA LEU A 45 19.66 7.84 6.60
C LEU A 45 18.44 6.91 6.50
N PRO A 46 18.29 6.04 5.49
CA PRO A 46 17.17 5.11 5.43
C PRO A 46 17.12 4.12 6.61
N VAL A 47 18.27 3.77 7.20
CA VAL A 47 18.33 2.92 8.42
C VAL A 47 17.70 3.63 9.60
N ILE A 48 17.99 4.93 9.78
CA ILE A 48 17.38 5.75 10.84
C ILE A 48 15.88 5.91 10.61
N ILE A 49 15.47 6.16 9.37
CA ILE A 49 14.04 6.25 9.00
C ILE A 49 13.33 4.92 9.29
N ALA A 50 13.96 3.78 8.92
CA ALA A 50 13.43 2.45 9.22
C ALA A 50 13.22 2.24 10.73
N ALA A 51 14.21 2.63 11.55
CA ALA A 51 14.13 2.56 13.01
C ALA A 51 13.00 3.42 13.58
N CYS A 52 12.91 4.67 13.12
CA CYS A 52 11.92 5.64 13.59
C CYS A 52 10.49 5.24 13.24
N VAL A 53 10.24 4.83 11.98
CA VAL A 53 8.90 4.59 11.42
C VAL A 53 8.43 3.15 11.62
N PHE A 54 9.30 2.17 11.34
CA PHE A 54 8.90 0.75 11.27
C PHE A 54 9.40 -0.09 12.45
N GLY A 55 10.52 0.25 13.07
CA GLY A 55 11.07 -0.41 14.25
C GLY A 55 12.34 -1.21 13.99
N THR A 56 12.80 -1.90 15.05
CA THR A 56 14.12 -2.55 15.11
C THR A 56 14.37 -3.55 13.98
N ARG A 57 13.42 -4.44 13.69
CA ARG A 57 13.62 -5.48 12.66
C ARG A 57 13.87 -4.90 11.28
N GLN A 58 13.11 -3.87 10.92
CA GLN A 58 13.21 -3.17 9.64
C GLN A 58 14.51 -2.37 9.55
N ALA A 59 14.94 -1.76 10.65
CA ALA A 59 16.22 -1.05 10.74
C ALA A 59 17.41 -2.00 10.52
N VAL A 60 17.37 -3.20 11.11
CA VAL A 60 18.42 -4.22 10.92
C VAL A 60 18.47 -4.67 9.45
N LEU A 61 17.30 -4.95 8.83
CA LEU A 61 17.24 -5.35 7.42
C LEU A 61 17.78 -4.26 6.50
N THR A 62 17.41 -2.99 6.74
CA THR A 62 17.94 -1.84 5.97
C THR A 62 19.44 -1.70 6.17
N GLY A 63 19.93 -1.88 7.41
CA GLY A 63 21.36 -1.88 7.72
C GLY A 63 22.14 -2.98 7.00
N ILE A 64 21.56 -4.18 6.87
CA ILE A 64 22.16 -5.28 6.08
C ILE A 64 22.24 -4.91 4.60
N VAL A 65 21.17 -4.35 4.03
CA VAL A 65 21.16 -3.90 2.61
C VAL A 65 22.21 -2.80 2.40
N PHE A 66 22.29 -1.81 3.30
CA PHE A 66 23.34 -0.80 3.29
C PHE A 66 24.74 -1.41 3.32
N GLY A 67 24.96 -2.38 4.22
CA GLY A 67 26.25 -3.06 4.36
C GLY A 67 26.66 -3.84 3.11
N LEU A 68 25.72 -4.57 2.50
CA LEU A 68 25.95 -5.31 1.24
C LEU A 68 26.25 -4.35 0.08
N SER A 69 25.54 -3.24 -0.02
CA SER A 69 25.80 -2.22 -1.02
C SER A 69 27.17 -1.57 -0.84
N SER A 70 27.55 -1.27 0.40
CA SER A 70 28.88 -0.74 0.76
C SER A 70 30.00 -1.71 0.42
N LEU A 71 29.82 -3.01 0.73
CA LEU A 71 30.75 -4.08 0.40
C LEU A 71 30.97 -4.18 -1.13
N TYR A 72 29.88 -4.20 -1.90
CA TYR A 72 29.97 -4.26 -3.36
C TYR A 72 30.69 -3.03 -3.92
N LYS A 73 30.33 -1.82 -3.46
CA LYS A 73 30.96 -0.58 -3.90
C LYS A 73 32.46 -0.56 -3.63
N ALA A 74 32.90 -1.06 -2.48
CA ALA A 74 34.30 -1.15 -2.10
C ALA A 74 35.09 -2.21 -2.88
N SER A 75 34.45 -3.03 -3.70
CA SER A 75 35.09 -4.12 -4.45
C SER A 75 35.77 -3.65 -5.72
N ALA A 76 35.55 -2.40 -6.14
CA ALA A 76 36.21 -1.84 -7.32
C ALA A 76 37.65 -1.43 -7.03
N SER A 77 38.49 -1.43 -8.06
CA SER A 77 39.91 -1.05 -7.97
C SER A 77 40.14 0.45 -7.91
N TYR A 78 39.14 1.23 -8.36
CA TYR A 78 39.22 2.71 -8.40
C TYR A 78 38.75 3.41 -7.13
N VAL A 79 38.39 2.64 -6.08
CA VAL A 79 37.99 3.23 -4.79
C VAL A 79 39.21 3.68 -3.98
N MET A 80 38.97 4.57 -2.99
CA MET A 80 40.02 5.05 -2.11
C MET A 80 40.69 3.90 -1.33
N PRO A 81 41.99 3.94 -1.07
CA PRO A 81 42.70 2.85 -0.39
C PRO A 81 42.09 2.47 0.98
N LEU A 82 41.58 3.45 1.73
CA LEU A 82 40.87 3.20 2.99
C LEU A 82 39.50 2.54 2.81
N ASP A 83 38.86 2.75 1.67
CA ASP A 83 37.57 2.14 1.39
C ASP A 83 37.69 0.68 0.93
N MET A 84 38.86 0.27 0.41
CA MET A 84 39.10 -1.13 -0.04
C MET A 84 38.94 -2.15 1.08
N VAL A 85 39.22 -1.78 2.33
CA VAL A 85 39.07 -2.71 3.49
C VAL A 85 37.63 -3.13 3.76
N PHE A 86 36.65 -2.44 3.19
CA PHE A 86 35.23 -2.83 3.29
C PHE A 86 34.87 -3.98 2.33
N SER A 87 35.78 -4.37 1.41
CA SER A 87 35.56 -5.47 0.48
C SER A 87 36.35 -6.70 0.87
N PRO A 88 35.72 -7.87 1.01
CA PRO A 88 36.43 -9.13 1.25
C PRO A 88 37.28 -9.58 0.07
N PHE A 89 37.08 -8.99 -1.13
CA PHE A 89 37.83 -9.31 -2.35
C PHE A 89 39.15 -8.57 -2.44
N ASN A 90 39.26 -7.40 -1.81
CA ASN A 90 40.43 -6.51 -1.86
C ASN A 90 41.23 -6.50 -0.56
N SER A 91 40.75 -7.18 0.47
CA SER A 91 41.35 -7.18 1.80
C SER A 91 42.12 -8.49 2.07
N SER A 92 43.18 -8.40 2.84
CA SER A 92 43.92 -9.57 3.38
C SER A 92 43.09 -10.38 4.38
N GLU A 93 42.04 -9.77 4.99
CA GLU A 93 41.21 -10.37 6.03
C GLU A 93 39.73 -10.36 5.60
N PRO A 94 39.28 -11.32 4.74
CA PRO A 94 37.94 -11.28 4.14
C PRO A 94 36.77 -11.29 5.14
N LEU A 95 36.88 -12.08 6.22
CA LEU A 95 35.85 -12.17 7.25
C LEU A 95 35.75 -10.87 8.07
N ALA A 96 36.90 -10.25 8.35
CA ALA A 96 36.94 -8.95 9.03
C ALA A 96 36.29 -7.86 8.16
N SER A 97 36.55 -7.87 6.86
CA SER A 97 35.92 -6.94 5.89
C SER A 97 34.41 -7.15 5.78
N MET A 98 33.92 -8.38 5.78
CA MET A 98 32.49 -8.66 5.82
C MET A 98 31.84 -8.14 7.10
N PHE A 99 32.47 -8.36 8.25
CA PHE A 99 31.97 -7.82 9.52
C PHE A 99 32.03 -6.30 9.52
N LEU A 100 33.11 -5.68 9.06
CA LEU A 100 33.26 -4.23 8.95
C LEU A 100 32.17 -3.61 8.05
N SER A 101 31.85 -4.25 6.92
CA SER A 101 30.84 -3.74 5.98
C SER A 101 29.41 -4.03 6.44
N VAL A 102 29.07 -5.30 6.64
CA VAL A 102 27.68 -5.73 6.88
C VAL A 102 27.38 -5.77 8.38
N GLY A 103 28.29 -6.31 9.19
CA GLY A 103 28.07 -6.48 10.63
C GLY A 103 27.89 -5.17 11.36
N THR A 104 28.75 -4.17 11.10
CA THR A 104 28.63 -2.84 11.75
C THR A 104 27.34 -2.11 11.38
N ARG A 105 26.86 -2.22 10.13
CA ARG A 105 25.60 -1.59 9.67
C ARG A 105 24.37 -2.32 10.22
N ALA A 106 24.41 -3.64 10.30
CA ALA A 106 23.37 -4.43 10.95
C ALA A 106 23.29 -4.12 12.45
N LEU A 107 24.46 -4.02 13.14
CA LEU A 107 24.55 -3.63 14.54
C LEU A 107 24.06 -2.20 14.76
N PHE A 108 24.40 -1.26 13.87
CA PHE A 108 23.87 0.09 13.88
C PHE A 108 22.34 0.10 13.80
N GLY A 109 21.77 -0.66 12.83
CA GLY A 109 20.32 -0.81 12.69
C GLY A 109 19.66 -1.40 13.95
N LEU A 110 20.32 -2.37 14.60
CA LEU A 110 19.85 -2.98 15.84
C LEU A 110 19.81 -1.95 16.99
N LEU A 111 20.93 -1.29 17.24
CA LEU A 111 21.07 -0.36 18.37
C LEU A 111 20.14 0.85 18.23
N ILE A 112 20.11 1.48 17.05
CA ILE A 112 19.22 2.62 16.81
C ILE A 112 17.75 2.21 16.80
N GLY A 113 17.44 1.01 16.28
CA GLY A 113 16.08 0.45 16.31
C GLY A 113 15.59 0.25 17.74
N LEU A 114 16.40 -0.40 18.60
CA LEU A 114 16.07 -0.58 20.02
C LEU A 114 15.91 0.75 20.75
N ALA A 115 16.75 1.74 20.45
CA ALA A 115 16.66 3.07 21.05
C ALA A 115 15.32 3.77 20.67
N PHE A 116 14.92 3.72 19.40
CA PHE A 116 13.63 4.27 18.96
C PHE A 116 12.44 3.48 19.55
N ASP A 117 12.51 2.16 19.61
CA ASP A 117 11.44 1.34 20.20
C ASP A 117 11.26 1.63 21.68
N ALA A 118 12.34 1.88 22.43
CA ALA A 118 12.30 2.25 23.85
C ALA A 118 11.58 3.59 24.13
N VAL A 119 11.70 4.57 23.21
CA VAL A 119 11.10 5.90 23.40
C VAL A 119 9.77 6.08 22.67
N ARG A 120 9.34 5.12 21.85
CA ARG A 120 8.14 5.22 21.00
C ARG A 120 6.85 5.49 21.76
N GLY A 121 6.73 5.01 23.00
CA GLY A 121 5.60 5.24 23.90
C GLY A 121 5.66 6.53 24.72
N CYS A 122 6.76 7.29 24.65
CA CYS A 122 6.94 8.47 25.50
C CYS A 122 6.12 9.68 25.02
N LYS A 123 5.53 10.44 25.96
CA LYS A 123 4.80 11.70 25.64
C LYS A 123 5.64 12.72 24.86
N ARG A 124 6.97 12.71 25.03
CA ARG A 124 7.94 13.61 24.37
C ARG A 124 8.67 12.92 23.20
N PHE A 125 8.00 12.02 22.48
CA PHE A 125 8.63 11.26 21.40
C PHE A 125 9.34 12.16 20.36
N ARG A 126 8.75 13.29 19.98
CA ARG A 126 9.36 14.22 19.01
C ARG A 126 10.74 14.75 19.49
N SER A 127 10.87 15.10 20.74
CA SER A 127 12.15 15.57 21.31
C SER A 127 13.19 14.44 21.35
N TRP A 128 12.78 13.23 21.74
CA TRP A 128 13.64 12.05 21.72
C TRP A 128 14.05 11.66 20.30
N MET A 129 13.14 11.78 19.33
CA MET A 129 13.43 11.52 17.92
C MET A 129 14.56 12.42 17.41
N CYS A 130 14.51 13.73 17.65
CA CYS A 130 15.57 14.65 17.26
C CYS A 130 16.90 14.30 17.93
N LEU A 131 16.88 13.99 19.23
CA LEU A 131 18.09 13.61 19.97
C LEU A 131 18.70 12.30 19.43
N LEU A 132 17.89 11.25 19.27
CA LEU A 132 18.35 9.96 18.75
C LEU A 132 18.86 10.07 17.31
N THR A 133 18.22 10.91 16.50
CA THR A 133 18.66 11.19 15.13
C THR A 133 20.05 11.83 15.10
N LEU A 134 20.35 12.79 15.98
CA LEU A 134 21.69 13.37 16.11
C LEU A 134 22.71 12.37 16.63
N LEU A 135 22.34 11.60 17.66
CA LEU A 135 23.23 10.58 18.25
C LEU A 135 23.53 9.46 17.26
N SER A 136 22.60 9.14 16.36
CA SER A 136 22.77 8.06 15.38
C SER A 136 23.93 8.28 14.43
N ILE A 137 24.24 9.52 14.07
CA ILE A 137 25.37 9.88 13.20
C ILE A 137 26.68 9.49 13.89
N ARG A 138 26.81 9.85 15.17
CA ARG A 138 28.01 9.51 15.95
C ARG A 138 28.09 8.02 16.24
N LEU A 139 26.96 7.38 16.52
CA LEU A 139 26.89 5.94 16.73
C LEU A 139 27.37 5.17 15.48
N HIS A 140 26.92 5.58 14.27
CA HIS A 140 27.38 4.96 13.03
C HIS A 140 28.89 5.09 12.86
N SER A 141 29.44 6.32 13.00
CA SER A 141 30.88 6.58 12.87
C SER A 141 31.69 5.82 13.93
N PHE A 142 31.19 5.78 15.18
CA PHE A 142 31.83 5.06 16.27
C PHE A 142 31.94 3.55 16.00
N LEU A 143 30.85 2.94 15.52
CA LEU A 143 30.83 1.50 15.19
C LEU A 143 31.79 1.17 14.05
N VAL A 144 31.81 2.01 13.00
CA VAL A 144 32.69 1.77 11.83
C VAL A 144 34.16 2.02 12.19
N CYS A 145 34.50 3.17 12.77
CA CYS A 145 35.88 3.50 13.14
C CYS A 145 36.41 2.57 14.26
N GLY A 146 35.55 2.22 15.21
CA GLY A 146 35.94 1.28 16.29
C GLY A 146 36.18 -0.13 15.73
N ALA A 147 35.31 -0.66 14.88
CA ALA A 147 35.56 -1.95 14.25
C ALA A 147 36.80 -1.92 13.34
N MET A 148 37.00 -0.84 12.58
CA MET A 148 38.18 -0.67 11.73
C MET A 148 39.47 -0.66 12.53
N GLY A 149 39.51 0.06 13.70
CA GLY A 149 40.68 0.09 14.54
C GLY A 149 41.03 -1.24 15.21
N ILE A 150 40.00 -2.08 15.48
CA ILE A 150 40.23 -3.42 16.06
C ILE A 150 40.65 -4.42 14.98
N LEU A 151 39.96 -4.42 13.83
CA LEU A 151 40.13 -5.42 12.77
C LEU A 151 41.33 -5.09 11.85
N PHE A 152 41.66 -3.81 11.70
CA PHE A 152 42.65 -3.31 10.75
C PHE A 152 43.55 -2.27 11.41
N PRO A 153 44.33 -2.61 12.47
CA PRO A 153 45.13 -1.65 13.25
C PRO A 153 46.20 -0.91 12.42
N GLN A 154 46.61 -1.48 11.27
CA GLN A 154 47.59 -0.89 10.37
C GLN A 154 47.16 0.45 9.77
N PHE A 155 45.87 0.78 9.76
CA PHE A 155 45.39 2.05 9.20
C PHE A 155 45.32 3.17 10.24
N ASN A 156 45.69 2.92 11.50
CA ASN A 156 45.70 3.91 12.60
C ASN A 156 44.35 4.67 12.79
N VAL A 157 43.22 4.05 12.35
CA VAL A 157 41.87 4.56 12.58
C VAL A 157 41.41 4.01 13.93
N THR A 158 40.93 4.89 14.82
CA THR A 158 40.47 4.48 16.16
C THR A 158 39.07 5.05 16.42
N TYR A 159 38.42 4.54 17.45
CA TYR A 159 37.12 5.10 17.90
C TYR A 159 37.25 6.62 18.23
N ALA A 160 38.43 7.11 18.62
CA ALA A 160 38.67 8.53 18.87
C ALA A 160 38.52 9.39 17.61
N THR A 161 38.76 8.83 16.44
CA THR A 161 38.58 9.56 15.15
C THR A 161 37.10 9.87 14.88
N SER A 162 36.15 9.08 15.41
CA SER A 162 34.74 9.33 15.28
C SER A 162 34.23 10.58 16.02
N PHE A 163 35.00 11.08 16.97
CA PHE A 163 34.65 12.29 17.71
C PHE A 163 35.24 13.58 17.12
N LYS A 164 36.11 13.47 16.11
CA LYS A 164 36.55 14.66 15.37
C LYS A 164 35.36 15.20 14.55
N LEU A 165 35.04 16.47 14.83
CA LEU A 165 33.98 17.17 14.11
C LEU A 165 34.56 17.77 12.81
N ASP A 166 34.00 17.38 11.68
CA ASP A 166 34.29 18.04 10.40
C ASP A 166 33.06 18.87 9.94
N LYS A 167 33.30 19.87 9.11
CA LYS A 167 32.24 20.69 8.49
C LYS A 167 31.18 19.86 7.76
N TYR A 168 31.56 18.73 7.20
CA TYR A 168 30.65 17.80 6.51
C TYR A 168 29.72 17.06 7.49
N ASP A 169 30.19 16.74 8.71
CA ASP A 169 29.36 16.18 9.76
C ASP A 169 28.23 17.12 10.16
N PHE A 170 28.51 18.42 10.21
CA PHE A 170 27.50 19.43 10.50
C PHE A 170 26.43 19.49 9.41
N CYS A 171 26.83 19.49 8.14
CA CYS A 171 25.88 19.45 7.01
C CYS A 171 25.02 18.18 7.05
N ALA A 172 25.63 17.01 7.30
CA ALA A 172 24.86 15.76 7.43
C ALA A 172 23.89 15.80 8.60
N ALA A 173 24.31 16.34 9.75
CA ALA A 173 23.45 16.48 10.91
C ALA A 173 22.21 17.33 10.58
N LEU A 174 22.37 18.43 9.86
CA LEU A 174 21.26 19.28 9.42
C LEU A 174 20.30 18.51 8.47
N VAL A 175 20.86 17.81 7.48
CA VAL A 175 20.07 17.03 6.52
C VAL A 175 19.28 15.93 7.23
N VAL A 176 19.92 15.15 8.08
CA VAL A 176 19.28 14.02 8.77
C VAL A 176 18.26 14.51 9.80
N LEU A 177 18.58 15.59 10.53
CA LEU A 177 17.68 16.20 11.51
C LEU A 177 16.45 16.84 10.85
N PHE A 178 16.54 17.26 9.60
CA PHE A 178 15.42 17.76 8.84
C PHE A 178 14.58 16.61 8.25
N ILE A 179 15.22 15.65 7.56
CA ILE A 179 14.53 14.61 6.81
C ILE A 179 13.79 13.62 7.73
N VAL A 180 14.42 13.11 8.80
CA VAL A 180 13.82 12.07 9.65
C VAL A 180 12.50 12.54 10.29
N PRO A 181 12.44 13.73 10.95
CA PRO A 181 11.16 14.25 11.44
C PRO A 181 10.14 14.53 10.36
N CYS A 182 10.55 15.08 9.21
CA CYS A 182 9.65 15.33 8.09
C CYS A 182 9.01 14.03 7.58
N VAL A 183 9.79 12.96 7.40
CA VAL A 183 9.28 11.66 6.95
C VAL A 183 8.34 11.05 8.00
N TRP A 184 8.69 11.16 9.28
CA TRP A 184 7.85 10.67 10.36
C TRP A 184 6.50 11.42 10.44
N GLU A 185 6.52 12.76 10.37
CA GLU A 185 5.31 13.59 10.36
C GLU A 185 4.45 13.31 9.12
N LEU A 186 5.08 13.19 7.95
CA LEU A 186 4.41 12.85 6.71
C LEU A 186 3.73 11.48 6.82
N TYR A 187 4.45 10.46 7.30
CA TYR A 187 3.93 9.10 7.45
C TYR A 187 2.74 9.04 8.41
N ASN A 188 2.77 9.84 9.50
CA ASN A 188 1.71 9.90 10.50
C ASN A 188 0.64 10.98 10.20
N SER A 189 0.77 11.74 9.11
CA SER A 189 -0.20 12.76 8.73
C SER A 189 -1.58 12.17 8.46
N ALA A 190 -2.64 12.92 8.75
CA ALA A 190 -4.02 12.48 8.54
C ALA A 190 -4.27 12.02 7.09
N ARG A 191 -3.68 12.72 6.11
CA ARG A 191 -3.80 12.36 4.67
C ARG A 191 -3.18 11.00 4.36
N VAL A 192 -1.98 10.71 4.88
CA VAL A 192 -1.30 9.43 4.65
C VAL A 192 -1.99 8.31 5.43
N GLN A 193 -2.49 8.56 6.63
CA GLN A 193 -3.25 7.56 7.39
C GLN A 193 -4.60 7.24 6.72
N GLN A 194 -5.27 8.23 6.11
CA GLN A 194 -6.43 7.98 5.25
C GLN A 194 -6.04 7.11 4.04
N LEU A 195 -4.97 7.46 3.33
CA LEU A 195 -4.48 6.66 2.20
C LEU A 195 -4.14 5.22 2.61
N LYS A 196 -3.53 5.02 3.78
CA LYS A 196 -3.26 3.71 4.37
C LYS A 196 -4.56 2.93 4.57
N THR A 197 -5.57 3.55 5.20
CA THR A 197 -6.88 2.92 5.41
C THR A 197 -7.49 2.49 4.08
N TYR A 198 -7.39 3.31 3.03
CA TYR A 198 -7.90 3.00 1.70
C TYR A 198 -7.17 1.84 1.03
N ILE A 199 -5.83 1.83 1.09
CA ILE A 199 -5.02 0.77 0.50
C ILE A 199 -5.24 -0.57 1.23
N ASP A 200 -5.41 -0.53 2.55
CA ASP A 200 -5.54 -1.73 3.38
C ASP A 200 -6.98 -2.29 3.38
N HIS A 201 -8.01 -1.42 3.34
CA HIS A 201 -9.42 -1.80 3.38
C HIS A 201 -10.12 -1.75 2.01
N SER A 202 -9.41 -1.38 0.94
CA SER A 202 -10.01 -1.44 -0.39
C SER A 202 -10.42 -2.89 -0.70
N GLY A 203 -11.68 -3.21 -0.40
CA GLY A 203 -12.37 -4.44 -0.80
C GLY A 203 -12.59 -4.51 -2.31
N VAL A 204 -11.66 -3.95 -3.08
CA VAL A 204 -11.60 -4.11 -4.52
C VAL A 204 -11.53 -5.60 -4.80
N ASP A 205 -12.54 -6.10 -5.51
CA ASP A 205 -12.69 -7.50 -5.88
C ASP A 205 -11.33 -8.18 -6.07
N SER A 206 -11.15 -9.34 -5.46
CA SER A 206 -9.91 -10.12 -5.55
C SER A 206 -9.45 -10.37 -7.00
N TYR A 207 -10.40 -10.33 -7.94
CA TYR A 207 -10.17 -10.42 -9.38
C TYR A 207 -9.50 -9.15 -9.95
N VAL A 208 -9.99 -7.97 -9.58
CA VAL A 208 -9.42 -6.67 -10.00
C VAL A 208 -8.02 -6.52 -9.42
N GLN A 209 -7.81 -6.85 -8.14
CA GLN A 209 -6.48 -6.85 -7.53
C GLN A 209 -5.50 -7.80 -8.24
N ARG A 210 -5.96 -8.99 -8.64
CA ARG A 210 -5.14 -9.97 -9.36
C ARG A 210 -4.77 -9.48 -10.76
N SER A 211 -5.72 -8.87 -11.48
CA SER A 211 -5.50 -8.28 -12.81
C SER A 211 -4.51 -7.11 -12.75
N LEU A 212 -4.65 -6.23 -11.76
CA LEU A 212 -3.75 -5.11 -11.52
C LEU A 212 -2.32 -5.55 -11.22
N ARG A 213 -2.17 -6.50 -10.29
CA ARG A 213 -0.86 -7.03 -9.94
C ARG A 213 -0.17 -7.65 -11.18
N LYS A 214 -0.91 -8.35 -12.03
CA LYS A 214 -0.37 -8.89 -13.29
C LYS A 214 0.08 -7.79 -14.24
N ARG A 215 -0.72 -6.73 -14.44
CA ARG A 215 -0.37 -5.59 -15.30
C ARG A 215 0.86 -4.83 -14.78
N ALA A 216 0.89 -4.54 -13.46
CA ALA A 216 2.03 -3.88 -12.84
C ALA A 216 3.30 -4.72 -12.94
N LEU A 217 3.21 -6.04 -12.72
CA LEU A 217 4.33 -6.95 -12.89
C LEU A 217 4.80 -6.99 -14.35
N SER A 218 3.88 -7.05 -15.32
CA SER A 218 4.22 -7.00 -16.75
C SER A 218 4.92 -5.68 -17.11
N PHE A 219 4.44 -4.55 -16.61
CA PHE A 219 5.07 -3.25 -16.86
C PHE A 219 6.47 -3.17 -16.25
N PHE A 220 6.61 -3.66 -15.01
CA PHE A 220 7.91 -3.75 -14.35
C PHE A 220 8.88 -4.68 -15.08
N THR A 221 8.42 -5.83 -15.58
CA THR A 221 9.26 -6.74 -16.37
C THR A 221 9.76 -6.05 -17.65
N VAL A 222 8.89 -5.30 -18.34
CA VAL A 222 9.28 -4.53 -19.52
C VAL A 222 10.33 -3.45 -19.17
N ALA A 223 10.11 -2.68 -18.09
CA ALA A 223 11.05 -1.66 -17.63
C ALA A 223 12.43 -2.27 -17.31
N VAL A 224 12.45 -3.37 -16.53
CA VAL A 224 13.69 -4.10 -16.21
C VAL A 224 14.40 -4.58 -17.48
N THR A 225 13.67 -5.15 -18.44
CA THR A 225 14.24 -5.65 -19.69
C THR A 225 14.85 -4.49 -20.50
N MET A 226 14.15 -3.36 -20.59
CA MET A 226 14.65 -2.15 -21.29
C MET A 226 15.89 -1.57 -20.61
N THR A 227 15.91 -1.53 -19.27
CA THR A 227 17.09 -1.09 -18.50
C THR A 227 18.30 -1.97 -18.79
N LEU A 228 18.13 -3.30 -18.77
CA LEU A 228 19.22 -4.25 -19.06
C LEU A 228 19.72 -4.14 -20.51
N ILE A 229 18.82 -4.01 -21.50
CA ILE A 229 19.18 -3.81 -22.89
C ILE A 229 19.95 -2.50 -23.07
N THR A 230 19.48 -1.42 -22.47
CA THR A 230 20.14 -0.10 -22.55
C THR A 230 21.52 -0.14 -21.91
N ALA A 231 21.68 -0.79 -20.76
CA ALA A 231 22.95 -0.97 -20.10
C ALA A 231 23.93 -1.79 -20.95
N ALA A 232 23.48 -2.91 -21.54
CA ALA A 232 24.29 -3.73 -22.44
C ALA A 232 24.72 -2.98 -23.69
N TYR A 233 23.80 -2.21 -24.32
CA TYR A 233 24.12 -1.36 -25.46
C TYR A 233 25.16 -0.30 -25.09
N PHE A 234 25.00 0.39 -23.97
CA PHE A 234 25.94 1.39 -23.51
C PHE A 234 27.31 0.80 -23.23
N SER A 235 27.38 -0.41 -22.65
CA SER A 235 28.62 -1.17 -22.43
C SER A 235 29.37 -1.42 -23.74
N GLN A 236 28.69 -2.02 -24.71
CA GLN A 236 29.28 -2.30 -26.03
C GLN A 236 29.75 -1.03 -26.72
N ARG A 237 28.93 0.03 -26.62
CA ARG A 237 29.28 1.32 -27.27
C ARG A 237 30.49 1.98 -26.64
N THR A 238 30.61 1.90 -25.30
CA THR A 238 31.78 2.42 -24.57
C THR A 238 33.03 1.64 -24.93
N ALA A 239 32.97 0.31 -24.95
CA ALA A 239 34.10 -0.53 -25.36
C ALA A 239 34.53 -0.23 -26.79
N PHE A 240 33.60 -0.12 -27.73
CA PHE A 240 33.87 0.25 -29.12
C PHE A 240 34.52 1.63 -29.24
N MET A 241 34.10 2.62 -28.47
CA MET A 241 34.67 3.96 -28.50
C MET A 241 36.09 4.01 -27.95
N LEU A 242 36.38 3.25 -26.89
CA LEU A 242 37.73 3.14 -26.33
C LEU A 242 38.69 2.49 -27.32
N ASP A 243 38.29 1.37 -27.94
CA ASP A 243 39.06 0.65 -28.96
C ASP A 243 39.37 1.58 -30.17
N LYS A 244 38.36 2.30 -30.68
CA LYS A 244 38.50 3.26 -31.78
C LYS A 244 39.50 4.37 -31.47
N HIS A 245 39.66 4.77 -30.22
CA HIS A 245 40.63 5.77 -29.79
C HIS A 245 41.99 5.20 -29.39
N GLY A 246 42.24 3.91 -29.67
CA GLY A 246 43.50 3.23 -29.39
C GLY A 246 43.77 2.97 -27.91
N VAL A 247 42.73 3.01 -27.08
CA VAL A 247 42.82 2.62 -25.67
C VAL A 247 42.64 1.11 -25.54
N GLU A 248 43.76 0.40 -25.31
CA GLU A 248 43.71 -1.04 -25.02
C GLU A 248 42.93 -1.29 -23.72
N ILE A 249 41.81 -2.02 -23.82
CA ILE A 249 40.99 -2.37 -22.66
C ILE A 249 41.61 -3.60 -22.02
N SER A 250 42.39 -3.42 -20.96
CA SER A 250 42.85 -4.52 -20.13
C SER A 250 41.68 -5.19 -19.42
N ALA A 251 41.84 -6.46 -19.02
CA ALA A 251 40.85 -7.19 -18.23
C ALA A 251 40.43 -6.42 -16.94
N HIS A 252 41.34 -5.66 -16.36
CA HIS A 252 41.13 -4.82 -15.19
C HIS A 252 40.18 -3.65 -15.48
N ILE A 253 40.43 -2.87 -16.56
CA ILE A 253 39.55 -1.77 -17.01
C ILE A 253 38.17 -2.30 -17.35
N SER A 254 38.09 -3.45 -18.01
CA SER A 254 36.81 -4.11 -18.33
C SER A 254 36.02 -4.46 -17.04
N GLY A 255 36.70 -4.98 -16.01
CA GLY A 255 36.10 -5.28 -14.71
C GLY A 255 35.53 -4.05 -14.02
N ASP A 256 36.29 -2.94 -14.03
CA ASP A 256 35.83 -1.67 -13.42
C ASP A 256 34.65 -1.05 -14.17
N LEU A 257 34.63 -1.13 -15.49
CA LEU A 257 33.47 -0.70 -16.29
C LEU A 257 32.22 -1.51 -15.99
N LEU A 258 32.36 -2.84 -15.89
CA LEU A 258 31.24 -3.71 -15.51
C LEU A 258 30.72 -3.41 -14.09
N HIS A 259 31.62 -3.11 -13.15
CA HIS A 259 31.24 -2.73 -11.80
C HIS A 259 30.43 -1.43 -11.77
N LEU A 260 30.90 -0.39 -12.48
CA LEU A 260 30.17 0.89 -12.61
C LEU A 260 28.79 0.70 -13.27
N GLN A 261 28.72 -0.12 -14.31
CA GLN A 261 27.46 -0.42 -14.99
C GLN A 261 26.48 -1.14 -14.09
N PHE A 262 26.95 -2.13 -13.31
CA PHE A 262 26.09 -2.82 -12.35
C PHE A 262 25.53 -1.85 -11.32
N MET A 263 26.35 -0.94 -10.78
CA MET A 263 25.87 0.09 -9.85
C MET A 263 24.79 0.98 -10.50
N PHE A 264 25.01 1.40 -11.73
CA PHE A 264 24.04 2.20 -12.49
C PHE A 264 22.72 1.44 -12.73
N VAL A 265 22.81 0.18 -13.16
CA VAL A 265 21.64 -0.69 -13.36
C VAL A 265 20.85 -0.86 -12.04
N MET A 266 21.54 -1.15 -10.94
CA MET A 266 20.89 -1.30 -9.63
C MET A 266 20.18 -0.02 -9.18
N ALA A 267 20.77 1.16 -9.45
CA ALA A 267 20.14 2.44 -9.16
C ALA A 267 18.86 2.65 -9.98
N ILE A 268 18.88 2.35 -11.29
CA ILE A 268 17.70 2.48 -12.15
C ILE A 268 16.63 1.46 -11.74
N LEU A 269 17.00 0.19 -11.48
CA LEU A 269 16.04 -0.83 -11.03
C LEU A 269 15.38 -0.45 -9.71
N ALA A 270 16.12 0.16 -8.79
CA ALA A 270 15.56 0.69 -7.55
C ALA A 270 14.54 1.81 -7.82
N LEU A 271 14.84 2.72 -8.76
CA LEU A 271 13.93 3.78 -9.17
C LEU A 271 12.67 3.22 -9.84
N ASP A 272 12.82 2.27 -10.79
CA ASP A 272 11.71 1.60 -11.47
C ASP A 272 10.78 0.91 -10.46
N PHE A 273 11.36 0.27 -9.44
CA PHE A 273 10.60 -0.39 -8.39
C PHE A 273 9.80 0.61 -7.53
N ILE A 274 10.41 1.75 -7.17
CA ILE A 274 9.73 2.83 -6.45
C ILE A 274 8.56 3.36 -7.30
N LEU A 275 8.79 3.67 -8.56
CA LEU A 275 7.77 4.18 -9.47
C LEU A 275 6.62 3.17 -9.66
N MET A 276 6.93 1.88 -9.74
CA MET A 276 5.90 0.83 -9.79
C MET A 276 4.99 0.83 -8.55
N ILE A 277 5.56 0.89 -7.34
CA ILE A 277 4.75 0.88 -6.11
C ILE A 277 3.94 2.17 -6.00
N VAL A 278 4.52 3.33 -6.29
CA VAL A 278 3.82 4.62 -6.27
C VAL A 278 2.69 4.63 -7.30
N GLY A 279 2.93 4.11 -8.50
CA GLY A 279 1.91 3.96 -9.53
C GLY A 279 0.75 3.04 -9.09
N LEU A 280 1.06 1.93 -8.42
CA LEU A 280 0.03 1.05 -7.83
C LEU A 280 -0.79 1.77 -6.74
N TRP A 281 -0.16 2.59 -5.90
CA TRP A 281 -0.86 3.38 -4.89
C TRP A 281 -1.74 4.45 -5.52
N ALA A 282 -1.23 5.18 -6.52
CA ALA A 282 -1.99 6.19 -7.25
C ALA A 282 -3.23 5.55 -7.90
N TYR A 283 -3.06 4.41 -8.55
CA TYR A 283 -4.18 3.68 -9.14
C TYR A 283 -5.22 3.23 -8.10
N LYS A 284 -4.79 2.62 -6.99
CA LYS A 284 -5.69 2.23 -5.90
C LYS A 284 -6.46 3.43 -5.32
N TYR A 285 -5.78 4.56 -5.18
CA TYR A 285 -6.40 5.80 -4.71
C TYR A 285 -7.46 6.33 -5.67
N LEU A 286 -7.18 6.33 -6.98
CA LEU A 286 -8.14 6.75 -8.01
C LEU A 286 -9.38 5.85 -8.03
N MET A 287 -9.17 4.53 -7.99
CA MET A 287 -10.28 3.56 -7.93
C MET A 287 -11.12 3.72 -6.66
N TYR A 288 -10.49 4.03 -5.54
CA TYR A 288 -11.20 4.30 -4.30
C TYR A 288 -12.02 5.60 -4.38
N LYS A 289 -11.45 6.66 -4.98
CA LYS A 289 -12.18 7.92 -5.20
C LYS A 289 -13.39 7.71 -6.11
N GLU A 290 -13.24 6.92 -7.15
CA GLU A 290 -14.35 6.52 -8.04
C GLU A 290 -15.42 5.72 -7.28
N TYR A 291 -14.99 4.80 -6.41
CA TYR A 291 -15.90 4.07 -5.53
C TYR A 291 -16.69 5.00 -4.61
N LEU A 292 -16.03 5.92 -3.90
CA LEU A 292 -16.71 6.90 -3.03
C LEU A 292 -17.67 7.80 -3.80
N GLY A 293 -17.27 8.27 -4.98
CA GLY A 293 -18.15 9.08 -5.84
C GLY A 293 -19.30 8.29 -6.45
N SER A 294 -19.33 6.97 -6.32
CA SER A 294 -20.40 6.10 -6.81
C SER A 294 -21.35 5.63 -5.69
N LEU A 295 -21.06 5.95 -4.44
CA LEU A 295 -22.00 5.79 -3.33
C LEU A 295 -23.06 6.91 -3.36
N ASP A 296 -24.24 6.62 -2.82
CA ASP A 296 -25.26 7.65 -2.59
C ASP A 296 -24.78 8.62 -1.49
N SER A 297 -24.74 9.90 -1.80
CA SER A 297 -24.16 10.93 -0.93
C SER A 297 -24.89 11.14 0.39
N LEU A 298 -26.19 10.78 0.45
CA LEU A 298 -26.99 10.90 1.65
C LEU A 298 -26.89 9.65 2.52
N THR A 299 -27.09 8.48 1.92
CA THR A 299 -27.29 7.23 2.67
C THR A 299 -26.04 6.37 2.77
N GLY A 300 -25.01 6.62 1.97
CA GLY A 300 -23.75 5.86 1.98
C GLY A 300 -23.82 4.46 1.36
N VAL A 301 -24.99 3.95 0.97
CA VAL A 301 -25.10 2.70 0.20
C VAL A 301 -24.74 2.92 -1.27
N MET A 302 -24.68 1.86 -2.08
CA MET A 302 -24.37 2.01 -3.50
C MET A 302 -25.38 2.92 -4.19
N GLY A 303 -24.93 3.92 -4.94
CA GLY A 303 -25.79 4.69 -5.82
C GLY A 303 -26.23 3.84 -7.02
N ARG A 304 -27.31 4.26 -7.70
CA ARG A 304 -27.96 3.54 -8.82
C ARG A 304 -26.98 2.97 -9.83
N LYS A 305 -26.05 3.79 -10.34
CA LYS A 305 -25.07 3.38 -11.36
C LYS A 305 -24.17 2.26 -10.88
N MET A 306 -23.65 2.40 -9.67
CA MET A 306 -22.77 1.40 -9.07
C MET A 306 -23.49 0.08 -8.80
N PHE A 307 -24.69 0.15 -8.21
CA PHE A 307 -25.53 -1.01 -7.94
C PHE A 307 -25.82 -1.81 -9.22
N LEU A 308 -26.26 -1.15 -10.29
CA LEU A 308 -26.54 -1.80 -11.57
C LEU A 308 -25.28 -2.42 -12.20
N ASN A 309 -24.14 -1.73 -12.15
CA ASN A 309 -22.87 -2.28 -12.63
C ASN A 309 -22.46 -3.53 -11.83
N LYS A 310 -22.69 -3.53 -10.51
CA LYS A 310 -22.43 -4.70 -9.66
C LYS A 310 -23.35 -5.86 -10.01
N CYS A 311 -24.63 -5.61 -10.24
CA CYS A 311 -25.58 -6.61 -10.73
C CYS A 311 -25.11 -7.24 -12.03
N VAL A 312 -24.69 -6.44 -13.02
CA VAL A 312 -24.17 -6.94 -14.31
C VAL A 312 -22.87 -7.77 -14.10
N ALA A 313 -21.99 -7.35 -13.20
CA ALA A 313 -20.76 -8.09 -12.90
C ALA A 313 -21.07 -9.46 -12.27
N LEU A 314 -22.06 -9.55 -11.38
CA LEU A 314 -22.51 -10.81 -10.78
C LEU A 314 -23.07 -11.77 -11.83
N GLN A 315 -23.81 -11.29 -12.84
CA GLN A 315 -24.32 -12.10 -13.96
C GLN A 315 -23.22 -12.71 -14.83
N LYS A 316 -22.00 -12.13 -14.80
CA LYS A 316 -20.82 -12.64 -15.52
C LYS A 316 -19.88 -13.46 -14.65
N ASN A 317 -20.22 -13.69 -13.38
CA ASN A 317 -19.36 -14.41 -12.44
C ASN A 317 -19.33 -15.92 -12.78
N ARG A 318 -18.17 -16.41 -13.21
CA ARG A 318 -17.97 -17.82 -13.61
C ARG A 318 -18.37 -18.84 -12.54
N ALA A 319 -18.18 -18.54 -11.25
CA ALA A 319 -18.53 -19.45 -10.18
C ALA A 319 -20.05 -19.58 -10.04
N LEU A 320 -20.79 -18.46 -10.09
CA LEU A 320 -22.25 -18.44 -10.04
C LEU A 320 -22.86 -19.10 -11.28
N LEU A 321 -22.28 -18.87 -12.45
CA LEU A 321 -22.72 -19.48 -13.72
C LEU A 321 -22.54 -21.00 -13.71
N LYS A 322 -21.38 -21.50 -13.27
CA LYS A 322 -21.10 -22.94 -13.22
C LYS A 322 -21.99 -23.69 -12.24
N SER A 323 -22.31 -23.08 -11.11
CA SER A 323 -23.15 -23.69 -10.07
C SER A 323 -24.65 -23.56 -10.35
N LYS A 324 -25.06 -22.84 -11.41
CA LYS A 324 -26.46 -22.43 -11.64
C LYS A 324 -27.08 -21.89 -10.35
N ALA A 325 -26.31 -21.03 -9.66
CA ALA A 325 -26.70 -20.52 -8.34
C ALA A 325 -28.04 -19.79 -8.43
N LYS A 326 -28.89 -20.00 -7.41
CA LYS A 326 -30.10 -19.20 -7.21
C LYS A 326 -29.72 -17.88 -6.54
N GLY A 327 -30.40 -16.81 -6.91
CA GLY A 327 -30.28 -15.50 -6.32
C GLY A 327 -31.63 -14.86 -6.09
N TRP A 328 -31.63 -13.76 -5.33
CA TRP A 328 -32.84 -12.98 -5.07
C TRP A 328 -32.58 -11.53 -5.47
N PHE A 329 -33.57 -10.91 -6.10
CA PHE A 329 -33.57 -9.50 -6.43
C PHE A 329 -34.74 -8.85 -5.69
N LEU A 330 -34.47 -7.76 -4.96
CA LEU A 330 -35.46 -7.09 -4.13
C LEU A 330 -35.53 -5.62 -4.49
N PHE A 331 -36.76 -5.08 -4.51
CA PHE A 331 -37.03 -3.65 -4.53
C PHE A 331 -37.74 -3.26 -3.25
N PHE A 332 -37.36 -2.11 -2.71
CA PHE A 332 -37.91 -1.51 -1.51
C PHE A 332 -38.37 -0.07 -1.84
N ASP A 333 -39.51 0.31 -1.30
CA ASP A 333 -40.05 1.65 -1.41
C ASP A 333 -40.58 2.07 -0.02
N VAL A 334 -40.11 3.20 0.49
CA VAL A 334 -40.51 3.68 1.82
C VAL A 334 -41.94 4.20 1.76
N ASP A 335 -42.85 3.53 2.47
CA ASP A 335 -44.27 3.86 2.43
C ASP A 335 -44.55 5.28 2.94
N ALA A 336 -45.37 6.00 2.23
CA ALA A 336 -45.81 7.36 2.57
C ALA A 336 -44.65 8.37 2.83
N PHE A 337 -43.51 8.19 2.21
CA PHE A 337 -42.31 9.03 2.44
C PHE A 337 -42.57 10.51 2.21
N LYS A 338 -43.38 10.84 1.18
CA LYS A 338 -43.81 12.22 0.94
C LYS A 338 -44.56 12.83 2.16
N SER A 339 -45.43 12.03 2.79
CA SER A 339 -46.16 12.48 3.97
C SER A 339 -45.21 12.75 5.17
N ILE A 340 -44.14 11.93 5.31
CA ILE A 340 -43.11 12.17 6.32
C ILE A 340 -42.43 13.52 6.07
N ASN A 341 -42.03 13.82 4.84
CA ASN A 341 -41.42 15.06 4.45
C ASN A 341 -42.38 16.25 4.68
N ASP A 342 -43.64 16.10 4.29
CA ASP A 342 -44.66 17.17 4.40
C ASP A 342 -45.00 17.46 5.88
N THR A 343 -44.92 16.45 6.76
CA THR A 343 -45.24 16.57 8.20
C THR A 343 -44.07 17.04 9.05
N TYR A 344 -42.88 16.49 8.83
CA TYR A 344 -41.70 16.62 9.71
C TYR A 344 -40.55 17.43 9.04
N GLY A 345 -40.68 17.75 7.77
CA GLY A 345 -39.66 18.44 6.99
C GLY A 345 -38.61 17.51 6.35
N HIS A 346 -37.93 18.04 5.33
CA HIS A 346 -36.95 17.27 4.54
C HIS A 346 -35.75 16.74 5.34
N LEU A 347 -35.33 17.47 6.41
CA LEU A 347 -34.22 17.02 7.26
C LEU A 347 -34.57 15.70 7.97
N VAL A 348 -35.81 15.59 8.50
CA VAL A 348 -36.28 14.35 9.13
C VAL A 348 -36.46 13.24 8.08
N GLY A 349 -36.93 13.58 6.88
CA GLY A 349 -36.98 12.62 5.76
C GLY A 349 -35.60 12.08 5.39
N ASP A 350 -34.58 12.93 5.38
CA ASP A 350 -33.18 12.52 5.13
C ASP A 350 -32.67 11.58 6.24
N GLU A 351 -32.98 11.86 7.52
CA GLU A 351 -32.65 10.97 8.64
C GLU A 351 -33.34 9.60 8.50
N VAL A 352 -34.60 9.58 8.08
CA VAL A 352 -35.35 8.35 7.79
C VAL A 352 -34.68 7.54 6.69
N LEU A 353 -34.28 8.18 5.57
CA LEU A 353 -33.59 7.48 4.49
C LEU A 353 -32.23 6.92 4.93
N CYS A 354 -31.47 7.67 5.72
CA CYS A 354 -30.20 7.20 6.29
C CYS A 354 -30.41 6.01 7.23
N GLY A 355 -31.41 6.11 8.12
CA GLY A 355 -31.78 5.03 9.03
C GLY A 355 -32.24 3.78 8.27
N PHE A 356 -33.07 3.95 7.26
CA PHE A 356 -33.56 2.88 6.39
C PHE A 356 -32.42 2.17 5.66
N ALA A 357 -31.53 2.92 4.98
CA ALA A 357 -30.37 2.38 4.28
C ALA A 357 -29.45 1.57 5.20
N LYS A 358 -29.21 2.08 6.42
CA LYS A 358 -28.40 1.40 7.43
C LYS A 358 -28.99 0.06 7.83
N ARG A 359 -30.31 -0.01 8.12
CA ARG A 359 -30.98 -1.26 8.47
C ARG A 359 -30.97 -2.27 7.32
N LEU A 360 -31.18 -1.80 6.07
CA LEU A 360 -31.06 -2.65 4.89
C LEU A 360 -29.66 -3.24 4.74
N ASP A 361 -28.62 -2.43 4.91
CA ASP A 361 -27.25 -2.90 4.78
C ASP A 361 -26.88 -3.87 5.91
N GLU A 362 -27.25 -3.60 7.15
CA GLU A 362 -27.06 -4.48 8.29
C GLU A 362 -27.74 -5.86 8.08
N ALA A 363 -28.97 -5.89 7.55
CA ALA A 363 -29.72 -7.11 7.31
C ALA A 363 -29.20 -7.90 6.11
N LEU A 364 -28.87 -7.24 5.00
CA LEU A 364 -28.68 -7.90 3.71
C LEU A 364 -27.24 -8.00 3.23
N SER A 365 -26.29 -7.20 3.75
CA SER A 365 -24.89 -7.15 3.27
C SER A 365 -24.16 -8.49 3.42
N HIS A 366 -24.57 -9.34 4.37
CA HIS A 366 -24.03 -10.69 4.49
C HIS A 366 -24.36 -11.56 3.28
N TYR A 367 -25.52 -11.39 2.66
CA TYR A 367 -26.03 -12.21 1.56
C TYR A 367 -25.82 -11.59 0.19
N GLY A 368 -25.68 -10.26 0.11
CA GLY A 368 -25.64 -9.57 -1.15
C GLY A 368 -25.14 -8.13 -1.07
N VAL A 369 -25.68 -7.29 -1.92
CA VAL A 369 -25.38 -5.86 -1.96
C VAL A 369 -26.66 -5.05 -2.04
N VAL A 370 -26.63 -3.86 -1.41
CA VAL A 370 -27.75 -2.91 -1.34
C VAL A 370 -27.38 -1.64 -2.09
N GLY A 371 -28.36 -1.01 -2.75
CA GLY A 371 -28.19 0.26 -3.43
C GLY A 371 -29.45 1.11 -3.37
N ARG A 372 -29.29 2.43 -3.46
CA ARG A 372 -30.38 3.40 -3.62
C ARG A 372 -30.55 3.74 -5.11
N LEU A 373 -31.78 3.56 -5.61
CA LEU A 373 -32.09 3.84 -7.02
C LEU A 373 -32.48 5.29 -7.27
N GLY A 374 -33.03 5.96 -6.28
CA GLY A 374 -33.44 7.37 -6.30
C GLY A 374 -34.57 7.63 -5.33
N GLY A 375 -34.73 8.84 -4.85
CA GLY A 375 -35.80 9.19 -3.91
C GLY A 375 -35.83 8.28 -2.68
N ASP A 376 -36.95 7.58 -2.50
CA ASP A 376 -37.26 6.61 -1.47
C ASP A 376 -37.14 5.14 -1.92
N GLU A 377 -36.60 4.90 -3.13
CA GLU A 377 -36.43 3.58 -3.72
C GLU A 377 -35.06 2.99 -3.46
N PHE A 378 -35.04 1.76 -2.94
CA PHE A 378 -33.83 0.96 -2.71
C PHE A 378 -33.93 -0.39 -3.41
N ALA A 379 -32.79 -1.01 -3.67
CA ALA A 379 -32.72 -2.34 -4.25
C ALA A 379 -31.64 -3.19 -3.60
N ALA A 380 -31.82 -4.51 -3.64
CA ALA A 380 -30.79 -5.46 -3.23
C ALA A 380 -30.70 -6.62 -4.23
N ILE A 381 -29.47 -7.16 -4.42
CA ILE A 381 -29.26 -8.43 -5.11
C ILE A 381 -28.50 -9.38 -4.19
N LEU A 382 -29.15 -10.49 -3.82
CA LEU A 382 -28.56 -11.52 -2.96
C LEU A 382 -28.00 -12.62 -3.84
N HIS A 383 -26.69 -12.84 -3.73
CA HIS A 383 -25.92 -13.79 -4.53
C HIS A 383 -25.32 -14.93 -3.72
N LYS A 384 -25.40 -14.85 -2.39
CA LYS A 384 -25.07 -15.96 -1.50
C LYS A 384 -26.32 -16.79 -1.21
N PRO A 385 -26.16 -18.09 -0.91
CA PRO A 385 -27.30 -18.97 -0.70
C PRO A 385 -28.14 -18.53 0.50
N ILE A 386 -29.45 -18.36 0.27
CA ILE A 386 -30.47 -18.15 1.29
C ILE A 386 -31.77 -18.81 0.81
N THR A 387 -32.44 -19.56 1.67
CA THR A 387 -33.73 -20.17 1.37
C THR A 387 -34.85 -19.13 1.46
N GLU A 388 -35.96 -19.37 0.79
CA GLU A 388 -37.13 -18.49 0.82
C GLU A 388 -37.65 -18.26 2.25
N ASN A 389 -37.76 -19.32 3.06
CA ASN A 389 -38.18 -19.19 4.45
C ASN A 389 -37.23 -18.37 5.31
N ALA A 390 -35.90 -18.52 5.08
CA ALA A 390 -34.91 -17.74 5.80
C ALA A 390 -34.91 -16.26 5.35
N LEU A 391 -35.17 -16.01 4.06
CA LEU A 391 -35.33 -14.64 3.55
C LEU A 391 -36.61 -14.00 4.10
N ALA A 392 -37.72 -14.73 4.15
CA ALA A 392 -38.96 -14.25 4.74
C ALA A 392 -38.79 -13.86 6.20
N ALA A 393 -38.19 -14.74 7.03
CA ALA A 393 -37.87 -14.42 8.42
C ALA A 393 -36.98 -13.18 8.57
N LEU A 394 -35.98 -13.03 7.73
CA LEU A 394 -35.10 -11.86 7.70
C LEU A 394 -35.84 -10.57 7.33
N LEU A 395 -36.80 -10.62 6.42
CA LEU A 395 -37.65 -9.49 6.06
C LEU A 395 -38.64 -9.14 7.18
N ASP A 396 -39.20 -10.16 7.90
CA ASP A 396 -40.05 -9.93 9.07
C ASP A 396 -39.29 -9.25 10.21
N ASP A 397 -38.02 -9.61 10.43
CA ASP A 397 -37.17 -8.94 11.43
C ASP A 397 -36.80 -7.52 10.98
N LEU A 398 -36.54 -7.33 9.68
CA LEU A 398 -36.29 -6.01 9.12
C LEU A 398 -37.47 -5.06 9.37
N TYR A 399 -38.73 -5.50 9.24
CA TYR A 399 -39.92 -4.68 9.54
C TYR A 399 -39.96 -4.20 11.00
N LYS A 400 -39.52 -5.03 11.96
CA LYS A 400 -39.41 -4.64 13.35
C LYS A 400 -38.37 -3.52 13.53
N ASP A 401 -37.19 -3.70 12.91
CA ASP A 401 -36.09 -2.73 13.01
C ASP A 401 -36.42 -1.41 12.31
N LEU A 402 -37.20 -1.42 11.22
CA LEU A 402 -37.62 -0.22 10.50
C LEU A 402 -38.65 0.61 11.30
N ALA A 403 -39.47 -0.03 12.09
CA ALA A 403 -40.50 0.64 12.88
C ALA A 403 -39.92 1.64 13.90
N ASP A 404 -38.67 1.43 14.33
CA ASP A 404 -37.99 2.22 15.36
C ASP A 404 -37.10 3.36 14.77
N ILE A 405 -37.14 3.59 13.46
CA ILE A 405 -36.33 4.65 12.81
C ILE A 405 -36.80 6.04 13.22
N LEU A 406 -38.11 6.25 13.31
CA LEU A 406 -38.71 7.54 13.67
C LEU A 406 -39.58 7.35 14.94
N PRO A 407 -39.23 7.97 16.09
CA PRO A 407 -39.97 7.77 17.33
C PRO A 407 -41.44 8.21 17.26
N GLN A 408 -41.76 9.18 16.42
CA GLN A 408 -43.09 9.78 16.32
C GLN A 408 -44.05 9.02 15.39
N GLN A 409 -43.49 8.21 14.45
CA GLN A 409 -44.29 7.52 13.44
C GLN A 409 -43.57 6.23 13.00
N LYS A 410 -44.29 5.11 12.93
CA LYS A 410 -43.73 3.87 12.36
C LYS A 410 -43.37 4.06 10.89
N VAL A 411 -42.11 3.80 10.58
CA VAL A 411 -41.63 3.73 9.19
C VAL A 411 -41.87 2.32 8.67
N THR A 412 -42.56 2.21 7.54
CA THR A 412 -42.80 0.95 6.84
C THR A 412 -42.30 1.02 5.42
N CYS A 413 -42.19 -0.10 4.75
CA CYS A 413 -41.87 -0.17 3.33
C CYS A 413 -42.69 -1.26 2.63
N SER A 414 -42.89 -1.07 1.34
CA SER A 414 -43.37 -2.12 0.47
C SER A 414 -42.19 -2.79 -0.21
N ILE A 415 -42.19 -4.15 -0.32
CA ILE A 415 -41.06 -4.91 -0.87
C ILE A 415 -41.55 -5.84 -1.98
N GLY A 416 -40.93 -5.73 -3.16
CA GLY A 416 -41.02 -6.73 -4.21
C GLY A 416 -39.83 -7.67 -4.12
N VAL A 417 -40.04 -8.98 -4.17
CA VAL A 417 -39.00 -10.00 -4.10
C VAL A 417 -39.10 -10.91 -5.31
N CYS A 418 -38.03 -11.13 -6.05
CA CYS A 418 -38.00 -12.00 -7.21
C CYS A 418 -36.86 -13.00 -7.11
N SER A 419 -37.17 -14.30 -7.20
CA SER A 419 -36.16 -15.36 -7.31
C SER A 419 -35.68 -15.50 -8.77
N PHE A 420 -34.40 -15.84 -8.94
CA PHE A 420 -33.84 -16.11 -10.27
C PHE A 420 -32.66 -17.09 -10.20
N THR A 421 -32.33 -17.66 -11.36
CA THR A 421 -31.12 -18.48 -11.53
C THR A 421 -30.14 -17.77 -12.45
N TYR A 422 -28.86 -17.77 -12.09
CA TYR A 422 -27.80 -17.17 -12.90
C TYR A 422 -27.55 -17.97 -14.19
N PRO A 423 -27.36 -17.33 -15.38
CA PRO A 423 -27.48 -15.89 -15.62
C PRO A 423 -28.91 -15.45 -15.90
N GLN A 424 -29.27 -14.24 -15.53
CA GLN A 424 -30.56 -13.63 -15.86
C GLN A 424 -30.35 -12.16 -16.27
N GLU A 425 -31.13 -11.69 -17.24
CA GLU A 425 -31.07 -10.30 -17.68
C GLU A 425 -31.56 -9.35 -16.59
N ILE A 426 -30.75 -8.37 -16.18
CA ILE A 426 -31.08 -7.45 -15.10
C ILE A 426 -32.37 -6.66 -15.35
N ARG A 427 -32.62 -6.25 -16.59
CA ARG A 427 -33.85 -5.52 -16.92
C ARG A 427 -35.11 -6.37 -16.67
N LYS A 428 -35.05 -7.66 -16.96
CA LYS A 428 -36.17 -8.58 -16.70
C LYS A 428 -36.38 -8.79 -15.22
N LEU A 429 -35.27 -8.92 -14.43
CA LEU A 429 -35.36 -9.01 -13.00
C LEU A 429 -35.98 -7.75 -12.37
N MET A 430 -35.54 -6.57 -12.82
CA MET A 430 -36.10 -5.31 -12.36
C MET A 430 -37.59 -5.22 -12.65
N TYR A 431 -38.01 -5.58 -13.86
CA TYR A 431 -39.42 -5.56 -14.28
C TYR A 431 -40.29 -6.53 -13.45
N ALA A 432 -39.82 -7.77 -13.24
CA ALA A 432 -40.56 -8.77 -12.46
C ALA A 432 -40.67 -8.35 -10.98
N THR A 433 -39.57 -7.77 -10.43
CA THR A 433 -39.53 -7.29 -9.04
C THR A 433 -40.42 -6.06 -8.86
N ASP A 434 -40.45 -5.15 -9.82
CA ASP A 434 -41.31 -3.97 -9.81
C ASP A 434 -42.79 -4.37 -9.80
N LYS A 435 -43.19 -5.36 -10.61
CA LYS A 435 -44.55 -5.95 -10.56
C LYS A 435 -44.89 -6.50 -9.18
N ALA A 436 -43.95 -7.18 -8.55
CA ALA A 436 -44.14 -7.69 -7.19
C ALA A 436 -44.28 -6.57 -6.16
N LEU A 437 -43.46 -5.53 -6.27
CA LEU A 437 -43.53 -4.32 -5.43
C LEU A 437 -44.89 -3.60 -5.60
N TYR A 438 -45.35 -3.46 -6.84
CA TYR A 438 -46.67 -2.88 -7.12
C TYR A 438 -47.80 -3.65 -6.40
N LYS A 439 -47.78 -4.99 -6.47
CA LYS A 439 -48.74 -5.86 -5.75
C LYS A 439 -48.65 -5.67 -4.23
N ALA A 440 -47.45 -5.45 -3.68
CA ALA A 440 -47.30 -5.15 -2.25
C ALA A 440 -47.98 -3.83 -1.87
N LYS A 441 -47.82 -2.80 -2.70
CA LYS A 441 -48.52 -1.50 -2.53
C LYS A 441 -50.04 -1.64 -2.63
N GLU A 442 -50.57 -2.45 -3.55
CA GLU A 442 -52.03 -2.72 -3.70
C GLU A 442 -52.59 -3.52 -2.53
N ARG A 443 -51.84 -4.41 -1.89
CA ARG A 443 -52.24 -5.19 -0.69
C ARG A 443 -52.30 -4.36 0.58
N GLY A 444 -52.10 -3.06 0.52
CA GLY A 444 -52.20 -2.14 1.66
C GLY A 444 -50.87 -1.70 2.22
N ARG A 445 -49.77 -1.91 1.50
CA ARG A 445 -48.40 -1.54 1.89
C ARG A 445 -47.88 -2.35 3.12
N ALA A 446 -46.74 -1.97 3.67
CA ALA A 446 -46.12 -2.61 4.83
C ALA A 446 -46.03 -4.14 4.72
N CYS A 447 -45.76 -4.66 3.53
CA CYS A 447 -45.68 -6.10 3.23
C CYS A 447 -44.68 -6.37 2.10
N TYR A 448 -44.28 -7.64 1.99
CA TYR A 448 -43.50 -8.12 0.86
C TYR A 448 -44.31 -9.10 -0.02
N VAL A 449 -44.01 -9.13 -1.30
CA VAL A 449 -44.62 -10.06 -2.27
C VAL A 449 -43.53 -10.77 -3.06
N PHE A 450 -43.60 -12.10 -3.07
CA PHE A 450 -42.75 -12.93 -3.90
C PHE A 450 -43.31 -13.00 -5.32
N GLY A 451 -42.43 -12.81 -6.31
CA GLY A 451 -42.65 -12.99 -7.72
C GLY A 451 -41.59 -13.91 -8.33
N GLU A 452 -41.83 -14.42 -9.48
CA GLU A 452 -40.86 -15.21 -10.27
C GLU A 452 -40.45 -14.45 -11.52
N ALA A 453 -39.16 -14.44 -11.83
CA ALA A 453 -38.70 -14.02 -13.13
C ALA A 453 -39.07 -15.13 -14.15
N GLU A 454 -39.87 -14.80 -15.13
CA GLU A 454 -40.22 -15.74 -16.22
C GLU A 454 -38.92 -16.32 -16.77
N SER A 455 -38.71 -17.62 -16.55
CA SER A 455 -37.69 -18.39 -17.27
C SER A 455 -38.13 -18.47 -18.73
N LYS A 456 -37.31 -18.00 -19.68
CA LYS A 456 -37.51 -18.44 -21.06
C LYS A 456 -37.26 -19.93 -21.12
N GLU A 457 -38.30 -20.69 -21.55
CA GLU A 457 -38.08 -21.93 -22.26
C GLU A 457 -37.22 -21.70 -23.51
#